data_7aa187f3548cf8c643c24f88ec0964dd
#
_entry.id   7aa187f3548cf8c643c24f88ec0964dd
#
_cell.length_a   1.000
_cell.length_b   1.000
_cell.length_c   1.000
_cell.angle_alpha   90.00
_cell.angle_beta   90.00
_cell.angle_gamma   90.00
#
_symmetry.space_group_name_H-M   'P 1'
#
loop_
_entity.id
_entity.type
_entity.pdbx_description
1 polymer ?
#
loop_
_entity_poly.entity_id
_entity_poly.type
_entity_poly.pdbx_seq_one_letter_code
_entity_poly.pdbx_strand_id
1 'polypeptide(L)'
;MASSKANKVKEKKLTPMMAQYQAMRRSLPDDILLFYRLGDFYEMFFNDAKTAAGVLNVALTKRNDIPMCGVPHHAAQGYIAKLIQAGKRVAIAEQTTEPQPGKIVEREIAQIISAGTVSDITLLDDTRHNYIAAVYQVGKKIGLAYADHSTGEFTVAEFDHADSLRDTLQSLCPKELIIGDDQLNLFGHLSGCLPYDAYAFLTDQAKTSLCDHFKVQSMRGFGCDDMPAGISAAGAILHYLSYQLRRSCDHIRHLAVRVGGEHVIIDASSQRNLDLVDSPTGRQHSLLGALDRTATPMGARKLRDWILHPLHDLELLTSRQDLIEAFLAEPFLLGQCREQLKGIRDIERTTSRLSQNAGNARDLMSLLTSLLQIPNLRSHLEALNEQATDDEFQTQLLKGLHQFPELTNTLEQALVDEPPAGTKDGGIIRDGFNPELDELRAASSSGKQWLAELQETERKRTGIDSLKIKFNNVFGYFLEVTKAKLDLVPDDYQRKQTMTNAERFITPALKEMENKILGADERAKQLEYEEFIKLRQAVADEIDRLQQCAESLATLDVLLGLAELAQLHQHTRPIIDHSGDLQIVNGRHPVLEQTLIEDKFVPNDTLIETSTSRLILLTGPNMAGKSTYIRQVA
;
A
#
# COMPACT_ATOMS: atom_id res chain seq x y z
N MET A 1 -16.82 -47.75 -50.02
CA MET A 1 -16.88 -46.29 -50.27
C MET A 1 -17.82 -45.67 -49.25
N ALA A 2 -17.30 -45.12 -48.23
CA ALA A 2 -18.04 -44.34 -47.25
C ALA A 2 -17.27 -43.00 -47.06
N SER A 3 -17.85 -41.92 -47.59
CA SER A 3 -17.33 -40.55 -47.64
C SER A 3 -17.36 -39.95 -46.22
N SER A 4 -16.19 -39.70 -45.65
CA SER A 4 -16.05 -38.91 -44.44
C SER A 4 -16.32 -37.42 -44.73
N LYS A 5 -17.48 -36.95 -44.28
CA LYS A 5 -17.74 -35.51 -44.21
C LYS A 5 -16.93 -34.90 -43.03
N ALA A 6 -15.79 -34.31 -43.33
CA ALA A 6 -15.11 -33.43 -42.40
C ALA A 6 -16.00 -32.20 -42.11
N ASN A 7 -16.46 -32.10 -40.87
CA ASN A 7 -17.16 -30.92 -40.36
C ASN A 7 -16.14 -29.76 -40.28
N LYS A 8 -16.12 -28.88 -41.27
CA LYS A 8 -15.45 -27.57 -41.18
C LYS A 8 -16.24 -26.74 -40.16
N VAL A 9 -15.78 -26.69 -38.94
CA VAL A 9 -16.19 -25.68 -37.94
C VAL A 9 -15.87 -24.32 -38.57
N LYS A 10 -16.88 -23.56 -38.97
CA LYS A 10 -16.72 -22.17 -39.39
C LYS A 10 -16.14 -21.40 -38.18
N GLU A 11 -14.89 -20.99 -38.23
CA GLU A 11 -14.34 -20.00 -37.30
C GLU A 11 -15.23 -18.73 -37.37
N LYS A 12 -16.02 -18.50 -36.33
CA LYS A 12 -16.79 -17.27 -36.18
C LYS A 12 -15.78 -16.11 -36.13
N LYS A 13 -15.81 -15.19 -37.07
CA LYS A 13 -15.02 -13.96 -37.05
C LYS A 13 -15.30 -13.23 -35.74
N LEU A 14 -14.29 -13.07 -34.91
CA LEU A 14 -14.35 -12.29 -33.68
C LEU A 14 -14.68 -10.83 -34.01
N THR A 15 -15.42 -10.18 -33.14
CA THR A 15 -15.59 -8.73 -33.23
C THR A 15 -14.23 -8.04 -33.02
N PRO A 16 -14.00 -6.83 -33.57
CA PRO A 16 -12.73 -6.13 -33.41
C PRO A 16 -12.28 -5.97 -31.95
N MET A 17 -13.22 -5.67 -31.04
CA MET A 17 -12.96 -5.60 -29.60
C MET A 17 -12.51 -6.95 -29.01
N MET A 18 -13.14 -8.06 -29.40
CA MET A 18 -12.72 -9.39 -28.97
C MET A 18 -11.36 -9.81 -29.54
N ALA A 19 -11.02 -9.34 -30.73
CA ALA A 19 -9.69 -9.54 -31.30
C ALA A 19 -8.61 -8.79 -30.49
N GLN A 20 -8.90 -7.55 -30.07
CA GLN A 20 -8.02 -6.76 -29.19
C GLN A 20 -7.85 -7.45 -27.83
N TYR A 21 -8.94 -7.91 -27.19
CA TYR A 21 -8.88 -8.68 -25.93
C TYR A 21 -8.00 -9.92 -26.07
N GLN A 22 -8.20 -10.73 -27.12
CA GLN A 22 -7.40 -11.95 -27.33
C GLN A 22 -5.93 -11.66 -27.59
N ALA A 23 -5.61 -10.57 -28.32
CA ALA A 23 -4.25 -10.17 -28.56
C ALA A 23 -3.52 -9.86 -27.24
N MET A 24 -4.16 -9.07 -26.36
CA MET A 24 -3.62 -8.78 -25.03
C MET A 24 -3.53 -10.04 -24.16
N ARG A 25 -4.56 -10.89 -24.18
CA ARG A 25 -4.55 -12.11 -23.37
C ARG A 25 -3.43 -13.08 -23.76
N ARG A 26 -3.09 -13.17 -25.03
CA ARG A 26 -1.99 -14.00 -25.53
C ARG A 26 -0.59 -13.50 -25.12
N SER A 27 -0.45 -12.22 -24.82
CA SER A 27 0.81 -11.64 -24.30
C SER A 27 0.99 -11.85 -22.79
N LEU A 28 -0.03 -12.38 -22.09
CA LEU A 28 -0.01 -12.61 -20.64
C LEU A 28 0.12 -14.10 -20.32
N PRO A 29 0.89 -14.47 -19.29
CA PRO A 29 0.90 -15.82 -18.71
C PRO A 29 -0.50 -16.30 -18.29
N ASP A 30 -0.67 -17.62 -18.18
CA ASP A 30 -1.97 -18.24 -17.91
C ASP A 30 -2.54 -17.98 -16.50
N ASP A 31 -1.67 -17.67 -15.55
CA ASP A 31 -2.03 -17.37 -14.17
C ASP A 31 -2.49 -15.90 -13.96
N ILE A 32 -2.33 -15.04 -14.97
CA ILE A 32 -2.76 -13.64 -14.95
C ILE A 32 -4.14 -13.52 -15.57
N LEU A 33 -5.12 -12.95 -14.86
CA LEU A 33 -6.47 -12.67 -15.35
C LEU A 33 -6.53 -11.26 -15.93
N LEU A 34 -7.14 -11.10 -17.11
CA LEU A 34 -7.24 -9.81 -17.78
C LEU A 34 -8.55 -9.09 -17.44
N PHE A 35 -8.47 -8.01 -16.68
CA PHE A 35 -9.53 -7.05 -16.41
C PHE A 35 -9.56 -6.00 -17.54
N TYR A 36 -10.55 -6.09 -18.40
CA TYR A 36 -10.64 -5.29 -19.61
C TYR A 36 -11.70 -4.19 -19.48
N ARG A 37 -11.28 -2.93 -19.48
CA ARG A 37 -12.18 -1.78 -19.27
C ARG A 37 -13.19 -1.62 -20.41
N LEU A 38 -14.48 -1.65 -20.05
CA LEU A 38 -15.60 -1.40 -20.96
C LEU A 38 -16.65 -0.51 -20.25
N GLY A 39 -16.58 0.79 -20.54
CA GLY A 39 -17.42 1.78 -19.85
C GLY A 39 -17.19 1.75 -18.33
N ASP A 40 -18.25 1.53 -17.56
CA ASP A 40 -18.21 1.51 -16.10
C ASP A 40 -17.83 0.16 -15.49
N PHE A 41 -17.45 -0.83 -16.34
CA PHE A 41 -17.12 -2.17 -15.89
C PHE A 41 -15.71 -2.59 -16.34
N TYR A 42 -15.10 -3.48 -15.56
CA TYR A 42 -14.07 -4.38 -16.04
C TYR A 42 -14.72 -5.70 -16.41
N GLU A 43 -14.62 -6.08 -17.68
CA GLU A 43 -15.15 -7.33 -18.20
C GLU A 43 -14.03 -8.33 -18.45
N MET A 44 -14.29 -9.57 -18.13
CA MET A 44 -13.43 -10.73 -18.39
C MET A 44 -14.14 -11.68 -19.34
N PHE A 45 -13.37 -12.34 -20.22
CA PHE A 45 -13.93 -13.23 -21.23
C PHE A 45 -13.24 -14.59 -21.23
N PHE A 46 -13.83 -15.57 -21.91
CA PHE A 46 -13.33 -16.93 -22.12
C PHE A 46 -13.03 -17.64 -20.80
N ASN A 47 -11.80 -18.16 -20.64
CA ASN A 47 -11.38 -18.88 -19.44
C ASN A 47 -11.21 -17.95 -18.24
N ASP A 48 -10.75 -16.72 -18.47
CA ASP A 48 -10.62 -15.73 -17.39
C ASP A 48 -11.97 -15.46 -16.73
N ALA A 49 -13.05 -15.36 -17.52
CA ALA A 49 -14.41 -15.20 -16.99
C ALA A 49 -14.85 -16.39 -16.13
N LYS A 50 -14.55 -17.61 -16.54
CA LYS A 50 -14.91 -18.82 -15.77
C LYS A 50 -14.15 -18.89 -14.44
N THR A 51 -12.84 -18.60 -14.48
CA THR A 51 -11.98 -18.58 -13.29
C THR A 51 -12.41 -17.49 -12.33
N ALA A 52 -12.57 -16.27 -12.84
CA ALA A 52 -12.96 -15.12 -12.03
C ALA A 52 -14.37 -15.29 -11.44
N ALA A 53 -15.36 -15.77 -12.22
CA ALA A 53 -16.71 -15.99 -11.72
C ALA A 53 -16.74 -17.00 -10.56
N GLY A 54 -15.91 -18.06 -10.62
CA GLY A 54 -15.81 -19.06 -9.56
C GLY A 54 -15.20 -18.51 -8.27
N VAL A 55 -14.14 -17.69 -8.38
CA VAL A 55 -13.46 -17.12 -7.20
C VAL A 55 -14.25 -15.95 -6.61
N LEU A 56 -14.79 -15.08 -7.46
CA LEU A 56 -15.47 -13.84 -7.05
C LEU A 56 -16.93 -14.06 -6.66
N ASN A 57 -17.49 -15.23 -6.97
CA ASN A 57 -18.92 -15.52 -6.82
C ASN A 57 -19.83 -14.50 -7.54
N VAL A 58 -19.44 -14.12 -8.79
CA VAL A 58 -20.23 -13.23 -9.66
C VAL A 58 -20.89 -14.02 -10.78
N ALA A 59 -21.96 -13.49 -11.36
CA ALA A 59 -22.70 -14.16 -12.41
C ALA A 59 -21.85 -14.37 -13.68
N LEU A 60 -21.73 -15.62 -14.12
CA LEU A 60 -21.16 -15.97 -15.41
C LEU A 60 -22.24 -15.85 -16.48
N THR A 61 -22.10 -14.89 -17.38
CA THR A 61 -23.02 -14.60 -18.50
C THR A 61 -22.38 -14.94 -19.83
N LYS A 62 -23.02 -14.57 -20.93
CA LYS A 62 -22.49 -14.75 -22.28
C LYS A 62 -22.70 -13.47 -23.11
N ARG A 63 -21.67 -13.12 -23.86
CA ARG A 63 -21.74 -12.07 -24.89
C ARG A 63 -21.36 -12.69 -26.24
N ASN A 64 -22.31 -12.76 -27.18
CA ASN A 64 -22.15 -13.43 -28.49
C ASN A 64 -21.64 -14.88 -28.35
N ASP A 65 -22.23 -15.67 -27.44
CA ASP A 65 -21.86 -17.05 -27.08
C ASP A 65 -20.50 -17.21 -26.36
N ILE A 66 -19.78 -16.13 -26.08
CA ILE A 66 -18.51 -16.14 -25.35
C ILE A 66 -18.80 -15.98 -23.85
N PRO A 67 -18.30 -16.88 -22.97
CA PRO A 67 -18.41 -16.70 -21.52
C PRO A 67 -17.86 -15.35 -21.10
N MET A 68 -18.59 -14.63 -20.26
CA MET A 68 -18.25 -13.30 -19.75
C MET A 68 -18.68 -13.16 -18.30
N CYS A 69 -17.89 -12.48 -17.50
CA CYS A 69 -18.30 -11.88 -16.24
C CYS A 69 -17.71 -10.46 -16.14
N GLY A 70 -18.29 -9.64 -15.30
CA GLY A 70 -17.84 -8.26 -15.13
C GLY A 70 -18.04 -7.77 -13.72
N VAL A 71 -17.19 -6.81 -13.32
CA VAL A 71 -17.25 -6.13 -12.03
C VAL A 71 -17.29 -4.62 -12.25
N PRO A 72 -18.03 -3.85 -11.43
CA PRO A 72 -18.04 -2.40 -11.54
C PRO A 72 -16.63 -1.83 -11.32
N HIS A 73 -16.23 -0.88 -12.17
CA HIS A 73 -14.91 -0.25 -12.08
C HIS A 73 -14.65 0.39 -10.71
N HIS A 74 -15.62 1.13 -10.17
CA HIS A 74 -15.50 1.81 -8.88
C HIS A 74 -15.36 0.84 -7.68
N ALA A 75 -15.77 -0.42 -7.85
CA ALA A 75 -15.69 -1.45 -6.82
C ALA A 75 -14.60 -2.51 -7.10
N ALA A 76 -13.79 -2.32 -8.15
CA ALA A 76 -12.85 -3.33 -8.65
C ALA A 76 -11.84 -3.78 -7.61
N GLN A 77 -11.39 -2.88 -6.73
CA GLN A 77 -10.36 -3.16 -5.71
C GLN A 77 -10.73 -4.38 -4.84
N GLY A 78 -11.95 -4.42 -4.30
CA GLY A 78 -12.40 -5.54 -3.47
C GLY A 78 -12.48 -6.88 -4.22
N TYR A 79 -12.71 -6.86 -5.53
CA TYR A 79 -12.71 -8.06 -6.37
C TYR A 79 -11.28 -8.50 -6.71
N ILE A 80 -10.39 -7.56 -7.00
CA ILE A 80 -8.97 -7.82 -7.22
C ILE A 80 -8.36 -8.47 -5.98
N ALA A 81 -8.67 -7.97 -4.80
CA ALA A 81 -8.25 -8.55 -3.52
C ALA A 81 -8.55 -10.04 -3.39
N LYS A 82 -9.78 -10.43 -3.69
CA LYS A 82 -10.20 -11.84 -3.61
C LYS A 82 -9.44 -12.73 -4.60
N LEU A 83 -9.13 -12.21 -5.79
CA LEU A 83 -8.32 -12.93 -6.78
C LEU A 83 -6.88 -13.09 -6.33
N ILE A 84 -6.27 -12.03 -5.77
CA ILE A 84 -4.92 -12.07 -5.23
C ILE A 84 -4.84 -13.07 -4.06
N GLN A 85 -5.81 -13.05 -3.13
CA GLN A 85 -5.91 -14.02 -2.03
C GLN A 85 -6.06 -15.47 -2.53
N ALA A 86 -6.70 -15.66 -3.68
CA ALA A 86 -6.80 -16.95 -4.36
C ALA A 86 -5.56 -17.32 -5.20
N GLY A 87 -4.44 -16.58 -5.05
CA GLY A 87 -3.17 -16.82 -5.74
C GLY A 87 -3.17 -16.46 -7.23
N LYS A 88 -4.08 -15.57 -7.68
CA LYS A 88 -4.13 -15.09 -9.06
C LYS A 88 -3.53 -13.70 -9.17
N ARG A 89 -2.86 -13.41 -10.29
CA ARG A 89 -2.43 -12.06 -10.67
C ARG A 89 -3.48 -11.43 -11.58
N VAL A 90 -3.58 -10.11 -11.59
CA VAL A 90 -4.61 -9.38 -12.35
C VAL A 90 -3.95 -8.30 -13.20
N ALA A 91 -4.09 -8.39 -14.53
CA ALA A 91 -3.71 -7.34 -15.47
C ALA A 91 -4.88 -6.37 -15.68
N ILE A 92 -4.65 -5.09 -15.51
CA ILE A 92 -5.62 -4.03 -15.72
C ILE A 92 -5.39 -3.40 -17.09
N ALA A 93 -6.35 -3.54 -18.00
CA ALA A 93 -6.32 -2.88 -19.30
C ALA A 93 -7.25 -1.66 -19.29
N GLU A 94 -6.65 -0.47 -19.45
CA GLU A 94 -7.33 0.83 -19.47
C GLU A 94 -7.49 1.36 -20.90
N GLN A 95 -8.47 2.24 -21.08
CA GLN A 95 -8.72 2.94 -22.33
C GLN A 95 -7.69 4.06 -22.51
N THR A 96 -6.99 4.06 -23.65
CA THR A 96 -5.99 5.07 -24.00
C THR A 96 -6.55 6.14 -24.94
N THR A 97 -7.69 5.88 -25.59
CA THR A 97 -8.36 6.83 -26.48
C THR A 97 -9.79 7.08 -26.04
N GLU A 98 -10.30 8.29 -26.27
CA GLU A 98 -11.70 8.61 -26.04
C GLU A 98 -12.63 7.90 -27.03
N PRO A 99 -13.86 7.52 -26.61
CA PRO A 99 -14.84 6.91 -27.49
C PRO A 99 -15.24 7.86 -28.63
N GLN A 100 -14.98 7.46 -29.88
CA GLN A 100 -15.41 8.17 -31.08
C GLN A 100 -16.37 7.31 -31.90
N PRO A 101 -17.45 7.87 -32.47
CA PRO A 101 -18.36 7.12 -33.32
C PRO A 101 -17.63 6.43 -34.49
N GLY A 102 -17.80 5.12 -34.61
CA GLY A 102 -17.20 4.33 -35.69
C GLY A 102 -15.74 3.93 -35.52
N LYS A 103 -15.07 4.35 -34.45
CA LYS A 103 -13.70 3.91 -34.11
C LYS A 103 -13.69 2.97 -32.92
N ILE A 104 -12.74 2.04 -32.92
CA ILE A 104 -12.51 1.16 -31.76
C ILE A 104 -11.68 1.95 -30.75
N VAL A 105 -12.14 1.96 -29.50
CA VAL A 105 -11.35 2.51 -28.39
C VAL A 105 -10.12 1.63 -28.18
N GLU A 106 -8.94 2.21 -28.25
CA GLU A 106 -7.70 1.53 -27.98
C GLU A 106 -7.54 1.33 -26.48
N ARG A 107 -6.91 0.21 -26.11
CA ARG A 107 -6.65 -0.16 -24.72
C ARG A 107 -5.26 -0.75 -24.61
N GLU A 108 -4.64 -0.49 -23.47
CA GLU A 108 -3.33 -1.05 -23.15
C GLU A 108 -3.35 -1.59 -21.71
N ILE A 109 -2.46 -2.56 -21.43
CA ILE A 109 -2.24 -3.04 -20.08
C ILE A 109 -1.52 -1.93 -19.32
N ALA A 110 -2.22 -1.28 -18.41
CA ALA A 110 -1.69 -0.19 -17.60
C ALA A 110 -0.78 -0.72 -16.50
N GLN A 111 -1.18 -1.82 -15.83
CA GLN A 111 -0.42 -2.44 -14.74
C GLN A 111 -0.85 -3.88 -14.53
N ILE A 112 0.03 -4.65 -13.87
CA ILE A 112 -0.28 -5.99 -13.37
C ILE A 112 -0.17 -5.95 -11.84
N ILE A 113 -1.22 -6.40 -11.17
CA ILE A 113 -1.28 -6.47 -9.70
C ILE A 113 -1.02 -7.92 -9.30
N SER A 114 -0.07 -8.11 -8.40
CA SER A 114 0.32 -9.40 -7.83
C SER A 114 0.28 -9.35 -6.30
N ALA A 115 0.50 -10.47 -5.63
CA ALA A 115 0.49 -10.52 -4.17
C ALA A 115 1.51 -9.56 -3.52
N GLY A 116 2.69 -9.42 -4.13
CA GLY A 116 3.75 -8.53 -3.65
C GLY A 116 3.57 -7.05 -4.03
N THR A 117 2.67 -6.72 -4.97
CA THR A 117 2.46 -5.34 -5.44
C THR A 117 1.09 -4.75 -5.11
N VAL A 118 0.38 -5.35 -4.17
CA VAL A 118 -0.85 -4.74 -3.63
C VAL A 118 -0.51 -3.39 -3.00
N SER A 119 -1.18 -2.33 -3.45
CA SER A 119 -1.03 -0.97 -2.93
C SER A 119 -2.25 -0.47 -2.15
N ASP A 120 -3.33 -1.23 -2.12
CA ASP A 120 -4.51 -0.89 -1.33
C ASP A 120 -4.26 -1.23 0.14
N ILE A 121 -4.22 -0.19 0.98
CA ILE A 121 -3.97 -0.30 2.42
C ILE A 121 -4.98 -1.25 3.09
N THR A 122 -6.22 -1.30 2.61
CA THR A 122 -7.27 -2.18 3.20
C THR A 122 -7.01 -3.66 3.00
N LEU A 123 -6.07 -4.02 2.12
CA LEU A 123 -5.71 -5.40 1.78
C LEU A 123 -4.37 -5.82 2.37
N LEU A 124 -3.59 -4.87 2.86
CA LEU A 124 -2.31 -5.11 3.49
C LEU A 124 -2.49 -5.30 4.99
N ASP A 125 -1.67 -6.15 5.57
CA ASP A 125 -1.50 -6.20 7.02
C ASP A 125 -0.69 -4.96 7.44
N ASP A 126 -1.25 -4.13 8.29
CA ASP A 126 -0.61 -2.88 8.72
C ASP A 126 0.69 -3.12 9.48
N THR A 127 0.82 -4.28 10.10
CA THR A 127 1.93 -4.65 11.00
C THR A 127 2.99 -5.51 10.32
N ARG A 128 2.87 -5.77 9.01
CA ARG A 128 3.79 -6.60 8.24
C ARG A 128 4.19 -5.94 6.93
N HIS A 129 5.42 -6.20 6.54
CA HIS A 129 5.89 -5.88 5.20
C HIS A 129 5.29 -6.82 4.15
N ASN A 130 5.20 -6.34 2.92
CA ASN A 130 4.66 -7.07 1.78
C ASN A 130 5.78 -7.36 0.77
N TYR A 131 6.74 -8.20 1.14
CA TYR A 131 7.96 -8.40 0.38
C TYR A 131 7.76 -9.19 -0.93
N ILE A 132 8.45 -8.70 -1.97
CA ILE A 132 8.87 -9.45 -3.14
C ILE A 132 10.35 -9.74 -2.94
N ALA A 133 10.78 -10.99 -3.16
CA ALA A 133 12.18 -11.38 -3.08
C ALA A 133 12.70 -11.94 -4.41
N ALA A 134 14.00 -11.84 -4.61
CA ALA A 134 14.73 -12.46 -5.72
C ALA A 134 15.95 -13.20 -5.20
N VAL A 135 16.23 -14.37 -5.77
CA VAL A 135 17.42 -15.16 -5.44
C VAL A 135 18.18 -15.48 -6.72
N TYR A 136 19.47 -15.27 -6.69
CA TYR A 136 20.36 -15.62 -7.79
C TYR A 136 21.77 -15.97 -7.31
N GLN A 137 22.40 -16.98 -7.90
CA GLN A 137 23.76 -17.40 -7.54
C GLN A 137 24.77 -16.94 -8.59
N VAL A 138 25.84 -16.30 -8.15
CA VAL A 138 26.99 -15.94 -8.97
C VAL A 138 28.25 -16.60 -8.38
N GLY A 139 28.82 -17.54 -9.10
CA GLY A 139 29.95 -18.33 -8.59
C GLY A 139 29.56 -19.15 -7.35
N LYS A 140 30.18 -18.85 -6.20
CA LYS A 140 29.88 -19.51 -4.91
C LYS A 140 28.93 -18.71 -4.02
N LYS A 141 28.71 -17.44 -4.33
CA LYS A 141 27.86 -16.55 -3.53
C LYS A 141 26.40 -16.62 -3.98
N ILE A 142 25.50 -16.63 -3.02
CA ILE A 142 24.06 -16.61 -3.27
C ILE A 142 23.54 -15.22 -2.87
N GLY A 143 23.04 -14.48 -3.84
CA GLY A 143 22.42 -13.18 -3.63
C GLY A 143 20.93 -13.31 -3.30
N LEU A 144 20.50 -12.54 -2.35
CA LEU A 144 19.10 -12.28 -2.02
C LEU A 144 18.86 -10.79 -2.12
N ALA A 145 17.83 -10.39 -2.83
CA ALA A 145 17.26 -9.06 -2.70
C ALA A 145 15.79 -9.17 -2.30
N TYR A 146 15.27 -8.20 -1.57
CA TYR A 146 13.85 -8.11 -1.24
C TYR A 146 13.41 -6.65 -1.16
N ALA A 147 12.18 -6.41 -1.62
CA ALA A 147 11.60 -5.08 -1.64
C ALA A 147 10.14 -5.13 -1.18
N ASP A 148 9.73 -4.14 -0.41
CA ASP A 148 8.32 -3.85 -0.14
C ASP A 148 7.88 -2.67 -1.00
N HIS A 149 7.18 -2.98 -2.09
CA HIS A 149 6.69 -1.97 -3.03
C HIS A 149 5.66 -1.01 -2.39
N SER A 150 5.06 -1.37 -1.26
CA SER A 150 4.10 -0.51 -0.57
C SER A 150 4.75 0.56 0.31
N THR A 151 5.99 0.35 0.75
CA THR A 151 6.75 1.29 1.61
C THR A 151 7.93 1.94 0.89
N GLY A 152 8.50 1.25 -0.11
CA GLY A 152 9.73 1.65 -0.80
C GLY A 152 11.00 1.06 -0.17
N GLU A 153 10.86 0.18 0.84
CA GLU A 153 11.99 -0.55 1.39
C GLU A 153 12.61 -1.47 0.34
N PHE A 154 13.94 -1.46 0.24
CA PHE A 154 14.69 -2.30 -0.67
C PHE A 154 16.02 -2.70 -0.06
N THR A 155 16.27 -4.01 0.06
CA THR A 155 17.43 -4.55 0.77
C THR A 155 18.11 -5.64 -0.05
N VAL A 156 19.43 -5.73 0.05
CA VAL A 156 20.28 -6.74 -0.60
C VAL A 156 21.19 -7.44 0.43
N ALA A 157 21.40 -8.74 0.22
CA ALA A 157 22.30 -9.56 1.03
C ALA A 157 23.01 -10.61 0.16
N GLU A 158 24.17 -11.10 0.63
CA GLU A 158 24.86 -12.25 0.05
C GLU A 158 25.17 -13.31 1.11
N PHE A 159 25.07 -14.57 0.70
CA PHE A 159 25.29 -15.74 1.56
C PHE A 159 26.32 -16.69 0.96
N ASP A 160 27.12 -17.33 1.84
CA ASP A 160 28.02 -18.41 1.47
C ASP A 160 27.33 -19.79 1.46
N HIS A 161 26.23 -19.93 2.21
CA HIS A 161 25.53 -21.19 2.43
C HIS A 161 24.03 -21.08 2.16
N ALA A 162 23.47 -22.09 1.50
CA ALA A 162 22.05 -22.17 1.20
C ALA A 162 21.14 -22.24 2.44
N ASP A 163 21.65 -22.76 3.56
CA ASP A 163 20.89 -22.83 4.81
C ASP A 163 20.61 -21.44 5.38
N SER A 164 21.61 -20.54 5.38
CA SER A 164 21.43 -19.15 5.81
C SER A 164 20.44 -18.38 4.94
N LEU A 165 20.46 -18.61 3.63
CA LEU A 165 19.44 -18.08 2.71
C LEU A 165 18.05 -18.60 3.09
N ARG A 166 17.91 -19.91 3.33
CA ARG A 166 16.62 -20.54 3.66
C ARG A 166 16.04 -19.97 4.95
N ASP A 167 16.86 -19.81 5.99
CA ASP A 167 16.44 -19.24 7.26
C ASP A 167 15.97 -17.79 7.08
N THR A 168 16.71 -17.00 6.30
CA THR A 168 16.33 -15.61 5.99
C THR A 168 15.01 -15.55 5.20
N LEU A 169 14.82 -16.37 4.17
CA LEU A 169 13.58 -16.42 3.41
C LEU A 169 12.38 -16.87 4.27
N GLN A 170 12.59 -17.80 5.20
CA GLN A 170 11.54 -18.24 6.13
C GLN A 170 11.16 -17.14 7.13
N SER A 171 12.11 -16.32 7.58
CA SER A 171 11.84 -15.16 8.43
C SER A 171 11.11 -14.05 7.68
N LEU A 172 11.56 -13.71 6.46
CA LEU A 172 10.95 -12.66 5.62
C LEU A 172 9.54 -13.02 5.14
N CYS A 173 9.27 -14.31 4.92
CA CYS A 173 8.00 -14.80 4.36
C CYS A 173 7.53 -14.01 3.13
N PRO A 174 8.36 -13.88 2.06
CA PRO A 174 8.01 -13.06 0.92
C PRO A 174 6.73 -13.57 0.25
N LYS A 175 5.91 -12.65 -0.27
CA LYS A 175 4.68 -12.99 -1.00
C LYS A 175 4.97 -13.53 -2.39
N GLU A 176 6.09 -13.13 -2.96
CA GLU A 176 6.59 -13.59 -4.25
C GLU A 176 8.11 -13.78 -4.16
N LEU A 177 8.60 -14.87 -4.75
CA LEU A 177 10.01 -15.17 -4.85
C LEU A 177 10.37 -15.41 -6.33
N ILE A 178 11.07 -14.48 -6.96
CA ILE A 178 11.51 -14.63 -8.34
C ILE A 178 12.89 -15.28 -8.42
N ILE A 179 13.04 -16.18 -9.38
CA ILE A 179 14.26 -16.97 -9.60
C ILE A 179 14.54 -16.98 -11.10
N GLY A 180 15.79 -16.83 -11.50
CA GLY A 180 16.20 -16.98 -12.91
C GLY A 180 15.80 -18.35 -13.46
N ASP A 181 15.19 -18.38 -14.63
CA ASP A 181 14.76 -19.62 -15.28
C ASP A 181 15.91 -20.59 -15.56
N ASP A 182 17.14 -20.07 -15.68
CA ASP A 182 18.40 -20.83 -15.78
C ASP A 182 18.82 -21.51 -14.45
N GLN A 183 18.30 -21.05 -13.30
CA GLN A 183 18.65 -21.57 -11.96
C GLN A 183 17.51 -22.30 -11.25
N LEU A 184 16.47 -22.69 -11.95
CA LEU A 184 15.33 -23.47 -11.39
C LEU A 184 15.76 -24.79 -10.80
N ASN A 185 16.80 -25.43 -11.31
CA ASN A 185 17.38 -26.65 -10.77
C ASN A 185 18.01 -26.45 -9.38
N LEU A 186 18.48 -25.23 -9.06
CA LEU A 186 19.09 -24.89 -7.77
C LEU A 186 18.04 -24.47 -6.74
N PHE A 187 17.13 -23.59 -7.12
CA PHE A 187 16.23 -22.91 -6.20
C PHE A 187 14.74 -23.19 -6.42
N GLY A 188 14.37 -23.92 -7.48
CA GLY A 188 12.96 -24.23 -7.80
C GLY A 188 12.21 -25.05 -6.75
N HIS A 189 12.93 -25.63 -5.77
CA HIS A 189 12.36 -26.31 -4.62
C HIS A 189 11.87 -25.37 -3.51
N LEU A 190 12.23 -24.07 -3.58
CA LEU A 190 11.77 -23.07 -2.61
C LEU A 190 10.29 -22.78 -2.80
N SER A 191 9.57 -22.65 -1.69
CA SER A 191 8.13 -22.41 -1.73
C SER A 191 7.78 -21.07 -2.37
N GLY A 192 6.80 -21.08 -3.27
CA GLY A 192 6.29 -19.84 -3.90
C GLY A 192 7.20 -19.23 -4.95
N CYS A 193 8.19 -19.99 -5.47
CA CYS A 193 9.08 -19.50 -6.50
C CYS A 193 8.36 -19.28 -7.84
N LEU A 194 8.71 -18.18 -8.50
CA LEU A 194 8.24 -17.80 -9.83
C LEU A 194 9.45 -17.74 -10.77
N PRO A 195 9.45 -18.52 -11.87
CA PRO A 195 10.48 -18.42 -12.89
C PRO A 195 10.44 -17.03 -13.56
N TYR A 196 11.60 -16.42 -13.74
CA TYR A 196 11.73 -15.15 -14.43
C TYR A 196 12.91 -15.17 -15.38
N ASP A 197 12.87 -14.34 -16.41
CA ASP A 197 13.87 -14.27 -17.47
C ASP A 197 15.28 -14.06 -16.87
N ALA A 198 16.18 -15.01 -17.13
CA ALA A 198 17.58 -14.96 -16.67
C ALA A 198 18.33 -13.69 -17.13
N TYR A 199 17.89 -13.06 -18.22
CA TYR A 199 18.46 -11.79 -18.69
C TYR A 199 18.43 -10.70 -17.62
N ALA A 200 17.34 -10.64 -16.82
CA ALA A 200 17.18 -9.65 -15.76
C ALA A 200 18.19 -9.83 -14.60
N PHE A 201 18.75 -11.03 -14.46
CA PHE A 201 19.72 -11.37 -13.42
C PHE A 201 21.18 -11.23 -13.89
N LEU A 202 21.46 -10.95 -15.15
CA LEU A 202 22.81 -10.72 -15.60
C LEU A 202 23.44 -9.54 -14.85
N THR A 203 24.57 -9.76 -14.17
CA THR A 203 25.17 -8.79 -13.24
C THR A 203 25.39 -7.41 -13.88
N ASP A 204 25.90 -7.36 -15.11
CA ASP A 204 26.15 -6.09 -15.81
C ASP A 204 24.84 -5.36 -16.13
N GLN A 205 23.83 -6.09 -16.58
CA GLN A 205 22.50 -5.55 -16.86
C GLN A 205 21.81 -5.05 -15.59
N ALA A 206 21.85 -5.87 -14.54
CA ALA A 206 21.30 -5.54 -13.22
C ALA A 206 21.96 -4.29 -12.62
N LYS A 207 23.30 -4.21 -12.68
CA LYS A 207 24.08 -3.04 -12.22
C LYS A 207 23.71 -1.79 -12.99
N THR A 208 23.62 -1.86 -14.32
CA THR A 208 23.18 -0.74 -15.16
C THR A 208 21.79 -0.26 -14.78
N SER A 209 20.84 -1.19 -14.65
CA SER A 209 19.46 -0.88 -14.26
C SER A 209 19.36 -0.20 -12.89
N LEU A 210 20.14 -0.67 -11.91
CA LEU A 210 20.22 -0.06 -10.58
C LEU A 210 20.84 1.34 -10.62
N CYS A 211 21.96 1.51 -11.36
CA CYS A 211 22.63 2.81 -11.51
C CYS A 211 21.71 3.84 -12.19
N ASP A 212 20.98 3.44 -13.22
CA ASP A 212 20.03 4.30 -13.91
C ASP A 212 18.85 4.69 -13.00
N HIS A 213 18.33 3.73 -12.24
CA HIS A 213 17.24 3.96 -11.31
C HIS A 213 17.61 4.94 -10.20
N PHE A 214 18.74 4.71 -9.53
CA PHE A 214 19.22 5.58 -8.44
C PHE A 214 19.95 6.83 -8.95
N LYS A 215 20.14 6.99 -10.26
CA LYS A 215 20.85 8.11 -10.91
C LYS A 215 22.29 8.27 -10.38
N VAL A 216 22.99 7.15 -10.22
CA VAL A 216 24.37 7.09 -9.73
C VAL A 216 25.29 6.44 -10.76
N GLN A 217 26.61 6.71 -10.66
CA GLN A 217 27.59 6.10 -11.57
C GLN A 217 28.07 4.72 -11.11
N SER A 218 27.93 4.39 -9.82
CA SER A 218 28.31 3.09 -9.26
C SER A 218 27.53 2.81 -7.98
N MET A 219 27.45 1.53 -7.61
CA MET A 219 26.77 1.08 -6.38
C MET A 219 27.63 1.21 -5.11
N ARG A 220 28.84 1.82 -5.20
CA ARG A 220 29.74 2.00 -4.05
C ARG A 220 29.12 2.81 -2.92
N GLY A 221 28.36 3.85 -3.24
CA GLY A 221 27.66 4.67 -2.26
C GLY A 221 26.63 3.91 -1.41
N PHE A 222 26.12 2.79 -1.94
CA PHE A 222 25.21 1.88 -1.24
C PHE A 222 25.94 0.73 -0.52
N GLY A 223 27.27 0.59 -0.67
CA GLY A 223 28.05 -0.48 -0.03
C GLY A 223 27.92 -1.86 -0.68
N CYS A 224 27.33 -1.99 -1.86
CA CYS A 224 27.08 -3.29 -2.51
C CYS A 224 27.83 -3.50 -3.83
N ASP A 225 28.79 -2.64 -4.19
CA ASP A 225 29.52 -2.73 -5.48
C ASP A 225 30.29 -4.07 -5.64
N ASP A 226 30.73 -4.66 -4.52
CA ASP A 226 31.44 -5.94 -4.47
C ASP A 226 30.51 -7.15 -4.18
N MET A 227 29.19 -6.98 -4.38
CA MET A 227 28.16 -8.00 -4.16
C MET A 227 27.48 -8.41 -5.48
N PRO A 228 28.16 -9.12 -6.39
CA PRO A 228 27.63 -9.39 -7.73
C PRO A 228 26.36 -10.23 -7.72
N ALA A 229 26.20 -11.19 -6.80
CA ALA A 229 25.02 -12.00 -6.70
C ALA A 229 23.83 -11.19 -6.12
N GLY A 230 24.12 -10.34 -5.11
CA GLY A 230 23.13 -9.42 -4.54
C GLY A 230 22.66 -8.39 -5.57
N ILE A 231 23.58 -7.78 -6.33
CA ILE A 231 23.26 -6.85 -7.43
C ILE A 231 22.39 -7.55 -8.48
N SER A 232 22.71 -8.78 -8.88
CA SER A 232 21.91 -9.55 -9.84
C SER A 232 20.47 -9.74 -9.37
N ALA A 233 20.28 -10.13 -8.09
CA ALA A 233 18.97 -10.29 -7.49
C ALA A 233 18.21 -8.95 -7.38
N ALA A 234 18.89 -7.87 -6.97
CA ALA A 234 18.28 -6.54 -6.85
C ALA A 234 17.83 -5.96 -8.20
N GLY A 235 18.70 -6.04 -9.23
CA GLY A 235 18.34 -5.61 -10.57
C GLY A 235 17.16 -6.38 -11.15
N ALA A 236 17.06 -7.69 -10.87
CA ALA A 236 15.94 -8.51 -11.30
C ALA A 236 14.62 -8.07 -10.64
N ILE A 237 14.61 -7.65 -9.38
CA ILE A 237 13.40 -7.09 -8.72
C ILE A 237 12.96 -5.81 -9.42
N LEU A 238 13.87 -4.85 -9.68
CA LEU A 238 13.51 -3.62 -10.38
C LEU A 238 12.98 -3.89 -11.78
N HIS A 239 13.62 -4.81 -12.52
CA HIS A 239 13.17 -5.21 -13.84
C HIS A 239 11.79 -5.88 -13.80
N TYR A 240 11.55 -6.76 -12.81
CA TYR A 240 10.26 -7.42 -12.62
C TYR A 240 9.15 -6.41 -12.32
N LEU A 241 9.38 -5.49 -11.37
CA LEU A 241 8.41 -4.45 -11.01
C LEU A 241 8.11 -3.52 -12.19
N SER A 242 9.16 -2.98 -12.83
CA SER A 242 9.00 -1.94 -13.86
C SER A 242 8.54 -2.51 -15.19
N TYR A 243 9.12 -3.62 -15.62
CA TYR A 243 8.90 -4.16 -16.96
C TYR A 243 7.75 -5.19 -17.00
N GLN A 244 7.81 -6.20 -16.13
CA GLN A 244 6.78 -7.25 -16.12
C GLN A 244 5.48 -6.77 -15.51
N LEU A 245 5.53 -6.11 -14.35
CA LEU A 245 4.33 -5.66 -13.64
C LEU A 245 3.91 -4.23 -14.02
N ARG A 246 4.74 -3.52 -14.76
CA ARG A 246 4.50 -2.13 -15.20
C ARG A 246 4.17 -1.19 -14.04
N ARG A 247 4.93 -1.35 -12.94
CA ARG A 247 4.78 -0.52 -11.75
C ARG A 247 5.84 0.57 -11.74
N SER A 248 5.48 1.80 -11.30
CA SER A 248 6.47 2.80 -10.98
C SER A 248 7.26 2.37 -9.73
N CYS A 249 8.58 2.60 -9.78
CA CYS A 249 9.49 2.37 -8.67
C CYS A 249 10.11 3.68 -8.17
N ASP A 250 9.58 4.85 -8.56
CA ASP A 250 10.15 6.16 -8.25
C ASP A 250 10.23 6.46 -6.74
N HIS A 251 9.44 5.77 -5.93
CA HIS A 251 9.46 5.85 -4.47
C HIS A 251 10.54 4.97 -3.82
N ILE A 252 11.14 4.04 -4.56
CA ILE A 252 12.27 3.23 -4.08
C ILE A 252 13.53 4.06 -4.27
N ARG A 253 13.95 4.79 -3.24
CA ARG A 253 15.03 5.78 -3.29
C ARG A 253 16.34 5.28 -2.70
N HIS A 254 16.29 4.22 -1.91
CA HIS A 254 17.45 3.69 -1.20
C HIS A 254 17.56 2.17 -1.36
N LEU A 255 18.79 1.67 -1.39
CA LEU A 255 19.11 0.24 -1.34
C LEU A 255 19.96 0.00 -0.09
N ALA A 256 19.39 -0.69 0.89
CA ALA A 256 20.11 -1.08 2.08
C ALA A 256 20.92 -2.36 1.84
N VAL A 257 22.09 -2.46 2.45
CA VAL A 257 22.91 -3.67 2.45
C VAL A 257 22.78 -4.34 3.80
N ARG A 258 22.36 -5.58 3.82
CA ARG A 258 22.36 -6.39 5.02
C ARG A 258 23.70 -7.12 5.15
N VAL A 259 24.58 -6.62 6.00
CA VAL A 259 25.87 -7.23 6.28
C VAL A 259 25.72 -8.25 7.40
N GLY A 260 26.37 -9.41 7.25
CA GLY A 260 26.39 -10.41 8.30
C GLY A 260 27.17 -9.88 9.53
N GLY A 261 26.59 -10.05 10.73
CA GLY A 261 27.25 -9.69 12.00
C GLY A 261 26.71 -8.45 12.71
N GLU A 262 25.85 -7.64 12.07
CA GLU A 262 25.21 -6.48 12.72
C GLU A 262 24.05 -6.89 13.64
N HIS A 263 23.47 -8.05 13.40
CA HIS A 263 22.32 -8.55 14.12
C HIS A 263 22.56 -9.96 14.66
N VAL A 264 21.93 -10.28 15.78
CA VAL A 264 21.86 -11.65 16.30
C VAL A 264 21.02 -12.49 15.35
N ILE A 265 21.58 -13.61 14.90
CA ILE A 265 20.89 -14.53 13.99
C ILE A 265 20.00 -15.46 14.81
N ILE A 266 18.69 -15.37 14.61
CA ILE A 266 17.70 -16.29 15.17
C ILE A 266 17.10 -17.09 14.01
N ASP A 267 17.35 -18.39 13.97
CA ASP A 267 16.81 -19.24 12.92
C ASP A 267 15.27 -19.35 12.98
N ALA A 268 14.65 -19.64 11.85
CA ALA A 268 13.19 -19.68 11.74
C ALA A 268 12.51 -20.72 12.65
N SER A 269 13.24 -21.78 13.04
CA SER A 269 12.75 -22.79 14.00
C SER A 269 12.70 -22.20 15.41
N SER A 270 13.77 -21.50 15.81
CA SER A 270 13.86 -20.80 17.09
C SER A 270 12.80 -19.70 17.19
N GLN A 271 12.62 -18.91 16.12
CA GLN A 271 11.58 -17.88 16.08
C GLN A 271 10.17 -18.45 16.34
N ARG A 272 9.85 -19.61 15.72
CA ARG A 272 8.59 -20.31 15.94
C ARG A 272 8.45 -20.94 17.31
N ASN A 273 9.52 -21.60 17.79
CA ASN A 273 9.49 -22.31 19.07
C ASN A 273 9.43 -21.35 20.27
N LEU A 274 9.99 -20.16 20.11
CA LEU A 274 9.94 -19.07 21.11
C LEU A 274 8.66 -18.23 20.99
N ASP A 275 7.80 -18.49 20.00
CA ASP A 275 6.60 -17.69 19.72
C ASP A 275 6.93 -16.18 19.61
N LEU A 276 7.99 -15.81 18.86
CA LEU A 276 8.48 -14.43 18.84
C LEU A 276 7.45 -13.45 18.23
N VAL A 277 6.92 -13.78 17.06
CA VAL A 277 6.02 -12.85 16.32
C VAL A 277 4.64 -13.41 16.04
N ASP A 278 4.51 -14.72 16.05
CA ASP A 278 3.25 -15.43 15.87
C ASP A 278 3.18 -16.62 16.85
N SER A 279 2.00 -16.96 17.36
CA SER A 279 1.77 -18.14 18.17
C SER A 279 0.58 -18.93 17.62
N PRO A 280 0.59 -20.29 17.71
CA PRO A 280 -0.56 -21.12 17.30
C PRO A 280 -1.86 -20.78 18.03
N THR A 281 -1.78 -20.17 19.21
CA THR A 281 -2.93 -19.79 20.05
C THR A 281 -3.40 -18.34 19.82
N GLY A 282 -2.77 -17.63 18.90
CA GLY A 282 -3.09 -16.25 18.54
C GLY A 282 -1.94 -15.28 18.81
N ARG A 283 -1.88 -14.17 18.05
CA ARG A 283 -0.81 -13.16 18.14
C ARG A 283 -0.59 -12.62 19.56
N GLN A 284 -1.65 -12.45 20.34
CA GLN A 284 -1.57 -11.95 21.72
C GLN A 284 -0.73 -12.86 22.65
N HIS A 285 -0.47 -14.10 22.25
CA HIS A 285 0.37 -15.06 22.99
C HIS A 285 1.79 -15.15 22.43
N SER A 286 2.20 -14.25 21.55
CA SER A 286 3.58 -14.09 21.08
C SER A 286 4.31 -13.00 21.85
N LEU A 287 5.65 -12.98 21.76
CA LEU A 287 6.45 -11.91 22.32
C LEU A 287 6.08 -10.56 21.71
N LEU A 288 5.93 -10.51 20.38
CA LEU A 288 5.46 -9.31 19.68
C LEU A 288 4.12 -8.82 20.24
N GLY A 289 3.16 -9.74 20.45
CA GLY A 289 1.85 -9.38 21.00
C GLY A 289 1.92 -8.80 22.42
N ALA A 290 2.84 -9.29 23.24
CA ALA A 290 3.08 -8.78 24.60
C ALA A 290 3.82 -7.43 24.61
N LEU A 291 4.71 -7.17 23.64
CA LEU A 291 5.52 -5.95 23.59
C LEU A 291 4.87 -4.82 22.78
N ASP A 292 3.95 -5.14 21.86
CA ASP A 292 3.39 -4.16 20.92
C ASP A 292 2.47 -3.14 21.64
N ARG A 293 3.03 -1.96 21.84
CA ARG A 293 2.35 -0.74 22.29
C ARG A 293 2.46 0.38 21.27
N THR A 294 2.84 0.06 20.02
CA THR A 294 2.98 1.07 18.97
C THR A 294 1.64 1.73 18.65
N ALA A 295 1.68 3.01 18.33
CA ALA A 295 0.50 3.79 17.95
C ALA A 295 0.33 3.87 16.42
N THR A 296 1.41 3.61 15.67
CA THR A 296 1.44 3.74 14.22
C THR A 296 1.73 2.40 13.53
N PRO A 297 1.21 2.17 12.31
CA PRO A 297 1.56 0.99 11.53
C PRO A 297 3.07 0.87 11.23
N MET A 298 3.75 1.99 11.01
CA MET A 298 5.19 2.06 10.80
C MET A 298 5.96 1.56 12.02
N GLY A 299 5.58 2.01 13.22
CA GLY A 299 6.14 1.53 14.49
C GLY A 299 5.92 0.03 14.69
N ALA A 300 4.73 -0.47 14.37
CA ALA A 300 4.43 -1.91 14.49
C ALA A 300 5.30 -2.78 13.56
N ARG A 301 5.53 -2.34 12.31
CA ARG A 301 6.47 -3.01 11.40
C ARG A 301 7.90 -2.97 11.94
N LYS A 302 8.33 -1.82 12.45
CA LYS A 302 9.66 -1.62 13.03
C LYS A 302 9.90 -2.48 14.27
N LEU A 303 8.93 -2.54 15.19
CA LEU A 303 9.02 -3.40 16.38
C LEU A 303 9.15 -4.88 15.98
N ARG A 304 8.35 -5.32 15.00
CA ARG A 304 8.44 -6.68 14.47
C ARG A 304 9.84 -6.97 13.90
N ASP A 305 10.40 -6.05 13.12
CA ASP A 305 11.74 -6.17 12.57
C ASP A 305 12.80 -6.25 13.68
N TRP A 306 12.73 -5.41 14.70
CA TRP A 306 13.65 -5.43 15.82
C TRP A 306 13.62 -6.73 16.63
N ILE A 307 12.46 -7.35 16.80
CA ILE A 307 12.33 -8.65 17.46
C ILE A 307 12.95 -9.78 16.62
N LEU A 308 12.77 -9.74 15.31
CA LEU A 308 13.30 -10.77 14.40
C LEU A 308 14.80 -10.59 14.14
N HIS A 309 15.31 -9.37 14.26
CA HIS A 309 16.69 -8.99 13.98
C HIS A 309 17.26 -8.14 15.12
N PRO A 310 17.50 -8.73 16.33
CA PRO A 310 18.05 -7.99 17.45
C PRO A 310 19.44 -7.48 17.11
N LEU A 311 19.73 -6.25 17.52
CA LEU A 311 21.02 -5.63 17.30
C LEU A 311 22.13 -6.30 18.13
N HIS A 312 23.35 -6.29 17.58
CA HIS A 312 24.57 -6.69 18.27
C HIS A 312 25.40 -5.49 18.74
N ASP A 313 25.09 -4.29 18.25
CA ASP A 313 25.82 -3.05 18.58
C ASP A 313 25.44 -2.55 19.98
N LEU A 314 26.41 -2.57 20.88
CA LEU A 314 26.25 -2.19 22.29
C LEU A 314 26.00 -0.67 22.45
N GLU A 315 26.65 0.16 21.64
CA GLU A 315 26.52 1.63 21.75
C GLU A 315 25.10 2.03 21.36
N LEU A 316 24.59 1.51 20.22
CA LEU A 316 23.24 1.79 19.77
C LEU A 316 22.17 1.21 20.72
N LEU A 317 22.41 0.02 21.31
CA LEU A 317 21.51 -0.54 22.33
C LEU A 317 21.47 0.34 23.58
N THR A 318 22.62 0.84 24.03
CA THR A 318 22.71 1.75 25.18
C THR A 318 21.97 3.06 24.91
N SER A 319 22.16 3.68 23.75
CA SER A 319 21.47 4.91 23.36
C SER A 319 19.95 4.74 23.31
N ARG A 320 19.45 3.58 22.83
CA ARG A 320 18.01 3.25 22.89
C ARG A 320 17.50 3.15 24.32
N GLN A 321 18.26 2.52 25.21
CA GLN A 321 17.91 2.40 26.63
C GLN A 321 17.93 3.76 27.34
N ASP A 322 18.92 4.61 27.03
CA ASP A 322 19.03 5.97 27.58
C ASP A 322 17.80 6.82 27.22
N LEU A 323 17.35 6.73 25.97
CA LEU A 323 16.15 7.47 25.55
C LEU A 323 14.87 6.93 26.23
N ILE A 324 14.76 5.61 26.40
CA ILE A 324 13.64 5.01 27.16
C ILE A 324 13.65 5.50 28.61
N GLU A 325 14.81 5.53 29.26
CA GLU A 325 14.98 5.99 30.65
C GLU A 325 14.64 7.48 30.77
N ALA A 326 15.05 8.31 29.81
CA ALA A 326 14.70 9.73 29.78
C ALA A 326 13.18 9.95 29.72
N PHE A 327 12.45 9.18 28.90
CA PHE A 327 10.98 9.23 28.85
C PHE A 327 10.33 8.71 30.13
N LEU A 328 10.90 7.71 30.80
CA LEU A 328 10.41 7.21 32.09
C LEU A 328 10.58 8.23 33.21
N ALA A 329 11.61 9.08 33.14
CA ALA A 329 11.82 10.19 34.08
C ALA A 329 10.76 11.31 33.91
N GLU A 330 10.18 11.44 32.70
CA GLU A 330 9.18 12.47 32.34
C GLU A 330 7.83 11.85 31.89
N PRO A 331 7.06 11.22 32.78
CA PRO A 331 5.85 10.47 32.40
C PRO A 331 4.76 11.33 31.72
N PHE A 332 4.71 12.62 32.04
CA PHE A 332 3.76 13.53 31.42
C PHE A 332 4.10 13.77 29.94
N LEU A 333 5.37 13.96 29.65
CA LEU A 333 5.89 14.13 28.28
C LEU A 333 5.71 12.84 27.47
N LEU A 334 5.98 11.67 28.06
CA LEU A 334 5.68 10.37 27.47
C LEU A 334 4.22 10.28 27.03
N GLY A 335 3.29 10.65 27.92
CA GLY A 335 1.86 10.65 27.62
C GLY A 335 1.49 11.60 26.46
N GLN A 336 2.07 12.80 26.41
CA GLN A 336 1.83 13.76 25.33
C GLN A 336 2.34 13.25 23.98
N CYS A 337 3.57 12.72 23.93
CA CYS A 337 4.12 12.14 22.70
C CYS A 337 3.28 10.95 22.20
N ARG A 338 2.83 10.08 23.11
CA ARG A 338 1.95 8.95 22.79
C ARG A 338 0.62 9.39 22.18
N GLU A 339 0.00 10.46 22.72
CA GLU A 339 -1.25 10.99 22.18
C GLU A 339 -1.06 11.60 20.78
N GLN A 340 0.04 12.31 20.55
CA GLN A 340 0.36 12.85 19.23
C GLN A 340 0.60 11.77 18.18
N LEU A 341 1.28 10.68 18.53
CA LEU A 341 1.50 9.55 17.63
C LEU A 341 0.19 8.90 17.17
N LYS A 342 -0.88 8.89 17.96
CA LYS A 342 -2.20 8.38 17.54
C LYS A 342 -2.81 9.18 16.38
N GLY A 343 -2.42 10.44 16.23
CA GLY A 343 -2.81 11.29 15.10
C GLY A 343 -2.03 11.00 13.80
N ILE A 344 -0.96 10.21 13.86
CA ILE A 344 -0.10 9.91 12.73
C ILE A 344 -0.57 8.63 12.04
N ARG A 345 -0.80 8.72 10.73
CA ARG A 345 -1.16 7.60 9.87
C ARG A 345 0.09 7.01 9.21
N ASP A 346 -0.09 5.99 8.38
CA ASP A 346 1.00 5.34 7.67
C ASP A 346 1.57 6.26 6.58
N ILE A 347 2.60 7.04 6.92
CA ILE A 347 3.27 7.98 6.00
C ILE A 347 4.00 7.20 4.90
N GLU A 348 4.65 6.08 5.21
CA GLU A 348 5.39 5.27 4.22
C GLU A 348 4.48 4.81 3.09
N ARG A 349 3.40 4.08 3.42
CA ARG A 349 2.45 3.55 2.43
C ARG A 349 1.68 4.65 1.72
N THR A 350 1.33 5.72 2.43
CA THR A 350 0.61 6.86 1.83
C THR A 350 1.48 7.58 0.81
N THR A 351 2.73 7.87 1.15
CA THR A 351 3.68 8.53 0.24
C THR A 351 3.98 7.65 -0.98
N SER A 352 4.20 6.36 -0.77
CA SER A 352 4.39 5.40 -1.87
C SER A 352 3.19 5.35 -2.82
N ARG A 353 1.96 5.31 -2.32
CA ARG A 353 0.74 5.33 -3.15
C ARG A 353 0.61 6.63 -3.97
N LEU A 354 0.88 7.76 -3.34
CA LEU A 354 0.81 9.06 -4.00
C LEU A 354 1.85 9.14 -5.13
N SER A 355 3.08 8.68 -4.92
CA SER A 355 4.13 8.68 -5.96
C SER A 355 3.85 7.71 -7.10
N GLN A 356 3.15 6.59 -6.85
CA GLN A 356 2.77 5.60 -7.85
C GLN A 356 1.50 5.95 -8.65
N ASN A 357 0.97 7.15 -8.54
CA ASN A 357 -0.29 7.57 -9.16
C ASN A 357 -1.54 6.78 -8.71
N ALA A 358 -1.46 6.09 -7.58
CA ALA A 358 -2.54 5.27 -7.03
C ALA A 358 -3.29 5.93 -5.87
N GLY A 359 -2.74 6.99 -5.28
CA GLY A 359 -3.35 7.73 -4.18
C GLY A 359 -4.48 8.66 -4.61
N ASN A 360 -5.29 9.08 -3.67
CA ASN A 360 -6.41 10.00 -3.83
C ASN A 360 -6.34 11.20 -2.86
N ALA A 361 -7.32 12.09 -2.88
CA ALA A 361 -7.33 13.28 -2.03
C ALA A 361 -7.42 12.98 -0.52
N ARG A 362 -7.99 11.84 -0.13
CA ARG A 362 -8.00 11.39 1.27
C ARG A 362 -6.61 10.97 1.75
N ASP A 363 -5.78 10.42 0.85
CA ASP A 363 -4.39 10.11 1.16
C ASP A 363 -3.59 11.39 1.42
N LEU A 364 -3.83 12.47 0.65
CA LEU A 364 -3.23 13.78 0.90
C LEU A 364 -3.67 14.37 2.25
N MET A 365 -4.96 14.24 2.61
CA MET A 365 -5.47 14.68 3.92
C MET A 365 -4.88 13.86 5.07
N SER A 366 -4.75 12.55 4.89
CA SER A 366 -4.12 11.65 5.87
C SER A 366 -2.65 12.02 6.10
N LEU A 367 -1.93 12.33 5.02
CA LEU A 367 -0.55 12.83 5.10
C LEU A 367 -0.49 14.18 5.81
N LEU A 368 -1.31 15.16 5.42
CA LEU A 368 -1.39 16.47 6.05
C LEU A 368 -1.61 16.38 7.56
N THR A 369 -2.62 15.60 7.98
CA THR A 369 -2.94 15.37 9.40
C THR A 369 -1.74 14.83 10.17
N SER A 370 -1.00 13.90 9.56
CA SER A 370 0.20 13.30 10.16
C SER A 370 1.35 14.31 10.26
N LEU A 371 1.61 15.06 9.19
CA LEU A 371 2.70 16.05 9.16
C LEU A 371 2.50 17.21 10.15
N LEU A 372 1.26 17.57 10.44
CA LEU A 372 0.93 18.60 11.44
C LEU A 372 1.26 18.19 12.88
N GLN A 373 1.45 16.90 13.18
CA GLN A 373 1.87 16.43 14.51
C GLN A 373 3.38 16.56 14.74
N ILE A 374 4.19 16.56 13.68
CA ILE A 374 5.65 16.48 13.75
C ILE A 374 6.30 17.64 14.52
N PRO A 375 5.90 18.94 14.32
CA PRO A 375 6.52 20.04 15.03
C PRO A 375 6.43 19.91 16.56
N ASN A 376 5.31 19.44 17.08
CA ASN A 376 5.12 19.24 18.51
C ASN A 376 5.95 18.06 19.04
N LEU A 377 5.96 16.91 18.33
CA LEU A 377 6.81 15.78 18.70
C LEU A 377 8.28 16.16 18.71
N ARG A 378 8.73 16.90 17.71
CA ARG A 378 10.10 17.39 17.63
C ARG A 378 10.45 18.29 18.82
N SER A 379 9.58 19.24 19.16
CA SER A 379 9.76 20.15 20.30
C SER A 379 9.87 19.38 21.63
N HIS A 380 9.09 18.35 21.81
CA HIS A 380 9.18 17.49 23.01
C HIS A 380 10.51 16.73 23.09
N LEU A 381 11.00 16.21 21.96
CA LEU A 381 12.29 15.55 21.91
C LEU A 381 13.46 16.50 22.15
N GLU A 382 13.40 17.72 21.59
CA GLU A 382 14.37 18.78 21.81
C GLU A 382 14.47 19.17 23.30
N ALA A 383 13.34 19.26 24.00
CA ALA A 383 13.28 19.53 25.45
C ALA A 383 13.93 18.41 26.28
N LEU A 384 13.84 17.14 25.88
CA LEU A 384 14.57 16.05 26.51
C LEU A 384 16.08 16.11 26.25
N ASN A 385 16.47 16.47 25.03
CA ASN A 385 17.86 16.53 24.61
C ASN A 385 18.65 17.65 25.31
N GLU A 386 18.01 18.75 25.68
CA GLU A 386 18.66 19.83 26.47
C GLU A 386 19.12 19.36 27.86
N GLN A 387 18.56 18.27 28.36
CA GLN A 387 18.89 17.69 29.68
C GLN A 387 19.92 16.54 29.59
N ALA A 388 20.21 16.04 28.36
CA ALA A 388 21.07 14.87 28.11
C ALA A 388 22.42 15.27 27.52
N THR A 389 23.41 14.39 27.66
CA THR A 389 24.71 14.47 26.95
C THR A 389 24.54 14.27 25.45
N ASP A 390 25.41 14.87 24.63
CA ASP A 390 25.50 14.82 23.17
C ASP A 390 25.43 13.35 22.66
N ASP A 391 24.23 12.80 22.50
CA ASP A 391 24.00 11.45 21.94
C ASP A 391 23.73 11.56 20.43
N GLU A 392 24.59 10.90 19.66
CA GLU A 392 24.51 10.87 18.20
C GLU A 392 23.19 10.25 17.72
N PHE A 393 22.69 9.19 18.38
CA PHE A 393 21.42 8.54 18.04
C PHE A 393 20.23 9.50 18.19
N GLN A 394 20.12 10.20 19.33
CA GLN A 394 19.07 11.19 19.54
C GLN A 394 19.16 12.35 18.54
N THR A 395 20.39 12.78 18.25
CA THR A 395 20.63 13.83 17.24
C THR A 395 20.19 13.39 15.85
N GLN A 396 20.46 12.14 15.45
CA GLN A 396 20.02 11.60 14.17
C GLN A 396 18.48 11.46 14.11
N LEU A 397 17.87 11.00 15.19
CA LEU A 397 16.41 10.90 15.31
C LEU A 397 15.75 12.27 15.14
N LEU A 398 16.26 13.30 15.81
CA LEU A 398 15.79 14.68 15.68
C LEU A 398 15.99 15.24 14.27
N LYS A 399 17.14 14.98 13.64
CA LYS A 399 17.41 15.40 12.25
C LYS A 399 16.44 14.77 11.26
N GLY A 400 16.07 13.51 11.47
CA GLY A 400 15.13 12.80 10.63
C GLY A 400 13.68 13.30 10.77
N LEU A 401 13.28 13.86 11.92
CA LEU A 401 11.96 14.46 12.10
C LEU A 401 11.86 15.81 11.36
N HIS A 402 11.85 15.73 10.03
CA HIS A 402 11.72 16.90 9.16
C HIS A 402 10.39 17.60 9.34
N GLN A 403 10.40 18.94 9.30
CA GLN A 403 9.20 19.76 9.21
C GLN A 403 8.93 20.12 7.74
N PHE A 404 7.66 20.23 7.37
CA PHE A 404 7.22 20.46 5.99
C PHE A 404 6.27 21.67 5.91
N PRO A 405 6.69 22.89 6.36
CA PRO A 405 5.78 24.02 6.46
C PRO A 405 5.18 24.46 5.13
N GLU A 406 5.93 24.44 4.04
CA GLU A 406 5.44 24.81 2.72
C GLU A 406 4.43 23.79 2.18
N LEU A 407 4.74 22.49 2.30
CA LEU A 407 3.85 21.42 1.87
C LEU A 407 2.55 21.41 2.68
N THR A 408 2.64 21.48 4.02
CA THR A 408 1.45 21.47 4.89
C THR A 408 0.57 22.68 4.63
N ASN A 409 1.14 23.89 4.51
CA ASN A 409 0.38 25.09 4.18
C ASN A 409 -0.33 24.98 2.82
N THR A 410 0.36 24.46 1.81
CA THR A 410 -0.21 24.26 0.47
C THR A 410 -1.38 23.27 0.52
N LEU A 411 -1.20 22.14 1.18
CA LEU A 411 -2.25 21.12 1.30
C LEU A 411 -3.45 21.63 2.11
N GLU A 412 -3.23 22.38 3.20
CA GLU A 412 -4.28 22.94 4.05
C GLU A 412 -5.11 23.99 3.33
N GLN A 413 -4.48 24.84 2.52
CA GLN A 413 -5.17 25.83 1.70
C GLN A 413 -5.93 25.22 0.53
N ALA A 414 -5.40 24.15 -0.05
CA ALA A 414 -5.95 23.55 -1.27
C ALA A 414 -7.08 22.54 -1.02
N LEU A 415 -6.98 21.72 0.02
CA LEU A 415 -7.89 20.59 0.20
C LEU A 415 -9.11 20.95 1.06
N VAL A 416 -10.26 20.38 0.72
CA VAL A 416 -11.44 20.39 1.59
C VAL A 416 -11.23 19.44 2.76
N ASP A 417 -11.94 19.64 3.88
CA ASP A 417 -11.76 18.85 5.10
C ASP A 417 -12.12 17.36 4.91
N GLU A 418 -13.14 17.07 4.11
CA GLU A 418 -13.61 15.72 3.80
C GLU A 418 -13.67 15.49 2.27
N PRO A 419 -12.53 15.23 1.62
CA PRO A 419 -12.52 15.03 0.18
C PRO A 419 -13.20 13.72 -0.23
N PRO A 420 -13.85 13.68 -1.41
CA PRO A 420 -14.43 12.48 -1.96
C PRO A 420 -13.36 11.42 -2.26
N ALA A 421 -13.77 10.16 -2.40
CA ALA A 421 -12.86 9.07 -2.78
C ALA A 421 -12.46 9.14 -4.27
N GLY A 422 -13.35 9.65 -5.14
CA GLY A 422 -13.11 9.78 -6.57
C GLY A 422 -12.31 11.02 -6.89
N THR A 423 -11.21 10.88 -7.63
CA THR A 423 -10.34 12.00 -7.99
C THR A 423 -10.85 12.85 -9.17
N LYS A 424 -11.82 12.32 -9.94
CA LYS A 424 -12.39 12.98 -11.13
C LYS A 424 -13.82 13.49 -10.94
N ASP A 425 -14.37 13.29 -9.75
CA ASP A 425 -15.77 13.63 -9.48
C ASP A 425 -15.96 15.10 -9.08
N GLY A 426 -14.87 15.81 -8.82
CA GLY A 426 -14.85 17.16 -8.27
C GLY A 426 -15.06 17.19 -6.75
N GLY A 427 -15.00 18.39 -6.15
CA GLY A 427 -15.18 18.59 -4.72
C GLY A 427 -13.92 18.27 -3.88
N ILE A 428 -12.75 18.32 -4.49
CA ILE A 428 -11.45 18.08 -3.84
C ILE A 428 -10.84 19.38 -3.34
N ILE A 429 -10.89 20.40 -4.16
CA ILE A 429 -10.21 21.68 -3.93
C ILE A 429 -11.12 22.66 -3.20
N ARG A 430 -10.60 23.32 -2.19
CA ARG A 430 -11.30 24.34 -1.39
C ARG A 430 -11.61 25.59 -2.22
N ASP A 431 -12.76 26.23 -1.95
CA ASP A 431 -13.09 27.53 -2.54
C ASP A 431 -12.07 28.59 -2.11
N GLY A 432 -11.68 29.45 -3.04
CA GLY A 432 -10.67 30.49 -2.82
C GLY A 432 -9.23 30.05 -3.11
N PHE A 433 -8.96 28.78 -3.40
CA PHE A 433 -7.61 28.31 -3.74
C PHE A 433 -7.22 28.66 -5.19
N ASN A 434 -8.13 28.42 -6.14
CA ASN A 434 -7.89 28.73 -7.56
C ASN A 434 -9.01 29.61 -8.11
N PRO A 435 -8.72 30.90 -8.49
CA PRO A 435 -9.74 31.83 -8.98
C PRO A 435 -10.50 31.36 -10.23
N GLU A 436 -9.82 30.68 -11.17
CA GLU A 436 -10.46 30.14 -12.37
C GLU A 436 -11.48 29.05 -12.01
N LEU A 437 -11.14 28.21 -11.02
CA LEU A 437 -12.04 27.18 -10.51
C LEU A 437 -13.28 27.80 -9.84
N ASP A 438 -13.08 28.86 -9.05
CA ASP A 438 -14.18 29.56 -8.39
C ASP A 438 -15.12 30.21 -9.40
N GLU A 439 -14.59 30.81 -10.48
CA GLU A 439 -15.39 31.36 -11.58
C GLU A 439 -16.22 30.27 -12.28
N LEU A 440 -15.63 29.11 -12.55
CA LEU A 440 -16.34 27.97 -13.18
C LEU A 440 -17.44 27.42 -12.27
N ARG A 441 -17.18 27.29 -10.97
CA ARG A 441 -18.19 26.87 -9.98
C ARG A 441 -19.32 27.88 -9.85
N ALA A 442 -19.01 29.18 -9.83
CA ALA A 442 -20.00 30.24 -9.82
C ALA A 442 -20.87 30.23 -11.07
N ALA A 443 -20.28 30.03 -12.25
CA ALA A 443 -21.01 29.90 -13.51
C ALA A 443 -21.97 28.69 -13.51
N SER A 444 -21.51 27.53 -13.02
CA SER A 444 -22.34 26.33 -12.88
C SER A 444 -23.48 26.54 -11.87
N SER A 445 -23.20 27.17 -10.71
CA SER A 445 -24.20 27.46 -9.68
C SER A 445 -25.24 28.47 -10.17
N SER A 446 -24.82 29.57 -10.79
CA SER A 446 -25.72 30.57 -11.38
C SER A 446 -26.59 29.97 -12.47
N GLY A 447 -26.05 29.05 -13.26
CA GLY A 447 -26.82 28.31 -14.27
C GLY A 447 -27.89 27.42 -13.65
N LYS A 448 -27.63 26.75 -12.54
CA LYS A 448 -28.63 25.93 -11.82
C LYS A 448 -29.74 26.80 -11.21
N GLN A 449 -29.39 27.97 -10.69
CA GLN A 449 -30.38 28.95 -10.21
C GLN A 449 -31.26 29.44 -11.36
N TRP A 450 -30.69 29.78 -12.51
CA TRP A 450 -31.43 30.16 -13.72
C TRP A 450 -32.41 29.06 -14.17
N LEU A 451 -32.03 27.78 -14.10
CA LEU A 451 -32.92 26.65 -14.40
C LEU A 451 -34.15 26.61 -13.48
N ALA A 452 -33.96 26.90 -12.19
CA ALA A 452 -35.07 26.98 -11.24
C ALA A 452 -35.99 28.17 -11.54
N GLU A 453 -35.44 29.33 -11.88
CA GLU A 453 -36.20 30.51 -12.30
C GLU A 453 -36.93 30.29 -13.62
N LEU A 454 -36.30 29.61 -14.59
CA LEU A 454 -36.91 29.21 -15.84
C LEU A 454 -38.12 28.27 -15.58
N GLN A 455 -37.98 27.30 -14.70
CA GLN A 455 -39.09 26.39 -14.36
C GLN A 455 -40.28 27.15 -13.82
N GLU A 456 -40.10 28.11 -12.95
CA GLU A 456 -41.20 28.94 -12.43
C GLU A 456 -41.79 29.87 -13.50
N THR A 457 -40.96 30.43 -14.37
CA THR A 457 -41.40 31.27 -15.50
C THR A 457 -42.21 30.46 -16.49
N GLU A 458 -41.74 29.27 -16.84
CA GLU A 458 -42.45 28.39 -17.77
C GLU A 458 -43.77 27.84 -17.18
N ARG A 459 -43.83 27.57 -15.87
CA ARG A 459 -45.08 27.21 -15.18
C ARG A 459 -46.13 28.34 -15.31
N LYS A 460 -45.70 29.58 -15.06
CA LYS A 460 -46.56 30.75 -15.17
C LYS A 460 -46.99 31.01 -16.61
N ARG A 461 -46.06 30.87 -17.58
CA ARG A 461 -46.32 31.08 -19.01
C ARG A 461 -47.30 30.05 -19.59
N THR A 462 -47.13 28.79 -19.23
CA THR A 462 -47.90 27.67 -19.80
C THR A 462 -49.15 27.31 -19.00
N GLY A 463 -49.25 27.73 -17.74
CA GLY A 463 -50.33 27.29 -16.82
C GLY A 463 -50.19 25.82 -16.41
N ILE A 464 -49.03 25.20 -16.59
CA ILE A 464 -48.77 23.80 -16.28
C ILE A 464 -48.07 23.71 -14.92
N ASP A 465 -48.77 23.64 -13.80
CA ASP A 465 -48.21 23.58 -12.45
C ASP A 465 -47.32 22.35 -12.24
N SER A 466 -47.60 21.26 -12.95
CA SER A 466 -46.83 19.99 -12.86
C SER A 466 -45.54 19.98 -13.67
N LEU A 467 -45.22 21.04 -14.42
CA LEU A 467 -43.99 21.17 -15.22
C LEU A 467 -42.75 21.13 -14.31
N LYS A 468 -41.82 20.28 -14.68
CA LYS A 468 -40.52 20.15 -13.98
C LYS A 468 -39.37 20.13 -14.97
N ILE A 469 -38.31 20.86 -14.65
CA ILE A 469 -37.04 20.71 -15.34
C ILE A 469 -36.26 19.59 -14.62
N LYS A 470 -35.83 18.59 -15.37
CA LYS A 470 -35.05 17.45 -14.88
C LYS A 470 -33.82 17.23 -15.74
N PHE A 471 -32.86 16.53 -15.21
CA PHE A 471 -31.64 16.12 -15.89
C PHE A 471 -31.60 14.61 -16.09
N ASN A 472 -31.04 14.18 -17.20
CA ASN A 472 -30.73 12.78 -17.48
C ASN A 472 -29.43 12.71 -18.30
N ASN A 473 -28.51 11.81 -17.90
CA ASN A 473 -27.20 11.68 -18.56
C ASN A 473 -27.22 11.43 -20.05
N VAL A 474 -28.31 10.84 -20.59
CA VAL A 474 -28.45 10.55 -22.03
C VAL A 474 -29.02 11.74 -22.80
N PHE A 475 -29.95 12.48 -22.20
CA PHE A 475 -30.76 13.52 -22.90
C PHE A 475 -30.46 14.95 -22.43
N GLY A 476 -29.65 15.12 -21.37
CA GLY A 476 -29.40 16.42 -20.77
C GLY A 476 -30.59 16.96 -19.96
N TYR A 477 -30.72 18.27 -19.87
CA TYR A 477 -31.85 18.93 -19.23
C TYR A 477 -33.09 18.93 -20.14
N PHE A 478 -34.24 18.64 -19.56
CA PHE A 478 -35.52 18.61 -20.27
C PHE A 478 -36.68 19.08 -19.41
N LEU A 479 -37.70 19.61 -20.05
CA LEU A 479 -38.99 19.95 -19.46
C LEU A 479 -39.86 18.69 -19.48
N GLU A 480 -40.33 18.22 -18.34
CA GLU A 480 -41.22 17.08 -18.21
C GLU A 480 -42.65 17.58 -17.98
N VAL A 481 -43.54 17.23 -18.89
CA VAL A 481 -44.98 17.55 -18.85
C VAL A 481 -45.80 16.26 -18.80
N THR A 482 -46.75 16.18 -17.87
CA THR A 482 -47.66 15.04 -17.73
C THR A 482 -48.62 14.96 -18.91
N LYS A 483 -49.00 13.75 -19.35
CA LYS A 483 -49.91 13.54 -20.49
C LYS A 483 -51.24 14.30 -20.40
N ALA A 484 -51.75 14.50 -19.19
CA ALA A 484 -53.02 15.23 -18.93
C ALA A 484 -52.93 16.74 -19.23
N LYS A 485 -51.74 17.30 -19.49
CA LYS A 485 -51.52 18.72 -19.75
C LYS A 485 -50.79 18.99 -21.07
N LEU A 486 -50.78 18.03 -22.00
CA LEU A 486 -50.13 18.17 -23.30
C LEU A 486 -50.78 19.24 -24.20
N ASP A 487 -52.06 19.46 -24.05
CA ASP A 487 -52.81 20.47 -24.82
C ASP A 487 -52.39 21.92 -24.47
N LEU A 488 -51.68 22.09 -23.35
CA LEU A 488 -51.17 23.39 -22.91
C LEU A 488 -49.70 23.61 -23.30
N VAL A 489 -49.07 22.66 -23.99
CA VAL A 489 -47.67 22.74 -24.40
C VAL A 489 -47.52 23.73 -25.56
N PRO A 490 -46.69 24.77 -25.46
CA PRO A 490 -46.46 25.74 -26.52
C PRO A 490 -45.76 25.13 -27.74
N ASP A 491 -45.95 25.75 -28.92
CA ASP A 491 -45.38 25.32 -30.20
C ASP A 491 -43.83 25.42 -30.23
N ASP A 492 -43.23 26.23 -29.36
CA ASP A 492 -41.78 26.37 -29.24
C ASP A 492 -41.10 25.23 -28.46
N TYR A 493 -41.87 24.31 -27.88
CA TYR A 493 -41.35 23.13 -27.23
C TYR A 493 -41.07 22.02 -28.23
N GLN A 494 -39.82 21.62 -28.36
CA GLN A 494 -39.42 20.49 -29.20
C GLN A 494 -39.52 19.20 -28.42
N ARG A 495 -40.37 18.26 -28.87
CA ARG A 495 -40.53 16.94 -28.28
C ARG A 495 -39.23 16.12 -28.43
N LYS A 496 -38.72 15.59 -27.32
CA LYS A 496 -37.51 14.77 -27.28
C LYS A 496 -37.80 13.29 -27.03
N GLN A 497 -38.74 12.98 -26.12
CA GLN A 497 -39.09 11.61 -25.77
C GLN A 497 -40.51 11.51 -25.22
N THR A 498 -41.23 10.44 -25.64
CA THR A 498 -42.53 10.05 -25.10
C THR A 498 -42.37 8.96 -24.06
N MET A 499 -42.94 9.13 -22.87
CA MET A 499 -42.96 8.16 -21.78
C MET A 499 -44.38 7.68 -21.47
N THR A 500 -44.54 6.68 -20.62
CA THR A 500 -45.84 6.12 -20.26
C THR A 500 -46.80 7.17 -19.68
N ASN A 501 -46.33 8.05 -18.79
CA ASN A 501 -47.14 9.02 -18.06
C ASN A 501 -46.80 10.49 -18.33
N ALA A 502 -45.74 10.79 -19.09
CA ALA A 502 -45.26 12.14 -19.36
C ALA A 502 -44.60 12.22 -20.74
N GLU A 503 -44.37 13.44 -21.22
CA GLU A 503 -43.53 13.72 -22.37
C GLU A 503 -42.41 14.68 -21.99
N ARG A 504 -41.26 14.56 -22.67
CA ARG A 504 -40.05 15.35 -22.44
C ARG A 504 -39.83 16.29 -23.60
N PHE A 505 -39.60 17.56 -23.27
CA PHE A 505 -39.42 18.64 -24.24
C PHE A 505 -38.11 19.37 -23.98
N ILE A 506 -37.60 20.04 -25.00
CA ILE A 506 -36.49 20.98 -24.94
C ILE A 506 -36.86 22.29 -25.58
N THR A 507 -36.23 23.37 -25.09
CA THR A 507 -36.31 24.70 -25.73
C THR A 507 -34.91 25.14 -26.13
N PRO A 508 -34.75 26.04 -27.12
CA PRO A 508 -33.43 26.58 -27.48
C PRO A 508 -32.70 27.23 -26.31
N ALA A 509 -33.40 28.01 -25.48
CA ALA A 509 -32.84 28.64 -24.28
C ALA A 509 -32.36 27.62 -23.24
N LEU A 510 -33.13 26.55 -23.01
CA LEU A 510 -32.71 25.46 -22.12
C LEU A 510 -31.44 24.75 -22.64
N LYS A 511 -31.36 24.53 -23.96
CA LYS A 511 -30.21 23.88 -24.57
C LYS A 511 -28.93 24.73 -24.54
N GLU A 512 -29.05 26.05 -24.74
CA GLU A 512 -27.93 26.97 -24.62
C GLU A 512 -27.39 26.99 -23.18
N MET A 513 -28.29 27.10 -22.20
CA MET A 513 -27.89 27.10 -20.78
C MET A 513 -27.32 25.77 -20.34
N GLU A 514 -27.88 24.64 -20.82
CA GLU A 514 -27.31 23.31 -20.60
C GLU A 514 -25.85 23.24 -21.02
N ASN A 515 -25.53 23.70 -22.23
CA ASN A 515 -24.16 23.68 -22.73
C ASN A 515 -23.22 24.53 -21.86
N LYS A 516 -23.71 25.68 -21.35
CA LYS A 516 -22.92 26.54 -20.43
C LYS A 516 -22.69 25.85 -19.07
N ILE A 517 -23.74 25.25 -18.48
CA ILE A 517 -23.65 24.59 -17.17
C ILE A 517 -22.76 23.35 -17.25
N LEU A 518 -23.04 22.46 -18.21
CA LEU A 518 -22.28 21.22 -18.34
C LEU A 518 -20.83 21.48 -18.73
N GLY A 519 -20.57 22.44 -19.62
CA GLY A 519 -19.23 22.84 -19.98
C GLY A 519 -18.44 23.43 -18.81
N ALA A 520 -19.08 24.27 -17.97
CA ALA A 520 -18.45 24.81 -16.77
C ALA A 520 -18.20 23.73 -15.72
N ASP A 521 -19.15 22.82 -15.47
CA ASP A 521 -19.00 21.72 -14.50
C ASP A 521 -17.90 20.73 -14.92
N GLU A 522 -17.85 20.37 -16.20
CA GLU A 522 -16.84 19.46 -16.74
C GLU A 522 -15.44 20.10 -16.69
N ARG A 523 -15.34 21.39 -17.05
CA ARG A 523 -14.07 22.13 -16.96
C ARG A 523 -13.62 22.33 -15.52
N ALA A 524 -14.55 22.58 -14.58
CA ALA A 524 -14.24 22.69 -13.16
C ALA A 524 -13.67 21.36 -12.61
N LYS A 525 -14.30 20.23 -12.93
CA LYS A 525 -13.80 18.89 -12.52
C LYS A 525 -12.41 18.59 -13.11
N GLN A 526 -12.21 18.95 -14.37
CA GLN A 526 -10.92 18.79 -15.02
C GLN A 526 -9.83 19.62 -14.34
N LEU A 527 -10.13 20.89 -14.03
CA LEU A 527 -9.19 21.78 -13.35
C LEU A 527 -8.91 21.31 -11.92
N GLU A 528 -9.92 20.83 -11.17
CA GLU A 528 -9.72 20.23 -9.85
C GLU A 528 -8.79 19.00 -9.91
N TYR A 529 -8.94 18.18 -10.94
CA TYR A 529 -8.05 17.04 -11.15
C TYR A 529 -6.63 17.50 -11.49
N GLU A 530 -6.45 18.54 -12.29
CA GLU A 530 -5.14 19.10 -12.59
C GLU A 530 -4.45 19.68 -11.34
N GLU A 531 -5.19 20.37 -10.47
CA GLU A 531 -4.69 20.84 -9.17
C GLU A 531 -4.33 19.66 -8.24
N PHE A 532 -5.17 18.64 -8.17
CA PHE A 532 -4.84 17.42 -7.42
C PHE A 532 -3.52 16.77 -7.89
N ILE A 533 -3.26 16.73 -9.21
CA ILE A 533 -2.00 16.21 -9.76
C ILE A 533 -0.80 17.05 -9.29
N LYS A 534 -0.95 18.38 -9.25
CA LYS A 534 0.11 19.29 -8.76
C LYS A 534 0.41 19.05 -7.27
N LEU A 535 -0.62 18.92 -6.44
CA LEU A 535 -0.47 18.62 -5.01
C LEU A 535 0.23 17.28 -4.79
N ARG A 536 -0.15 16.27 -5.57
CA ARG A 536 0.49 14.95 -5.52
C ARG A 536 1.95 15.01 -5.95
N GLN A 537 2.29 15.81 -6.97
CA GLN A 537 3.67 16.02 -7.40
C GLN A 537 4.50 16.71 -6.30
N ALA A 538 3.95 17.70 -5.62
CA ALA A 538 4.62 18.35 -4.50
C ALA A 538 4.97 17.36 -3.37
N VAL A 539 4.12 16.37 -3.10
CA VAL A 539 4.44 15.28 -2.16
C VAL A 539 5.57 14.39 -2.70
N ALA A 540 5.54 14.05 -4.00
CA ALA A 540 6.56 13.21 -4.62
C ALA A 540 7.95 13.90 -4.64
N ASP A 541 8.00 15.21 -4.73
CA ASP A 541 9.25 16.00 -4.69
C ASP A 541 9.91 15.97 -3.29
N GLU A 542 9.13 15.74 -2.22
CA GLU A 542 9.61 15.64 -0.83
C GLU A 542 9.81 14.19 -0.35
N ILE A 543 9.80 13.21 -1.25
CA ILE A 543 9.72 11.78 -0.88
C ILE A 543 10.86 11.32 0.01
N ASP A 544 12.10 11.74 -0.25
CA ASP A 544 13.29 11.34 0.51
C ASP A 544 13.19 11.80 1.97
N ARG A 545 12.77 13.05 2.17
CA ARG A 545 12.58 13.63 3.50
C ARG A 545 11.38 13.02 4.22
N LEU A 546 10.32 12.68 3.51
CA LEU A 546 9.13 11.99 4.06
C LEU A 546 9.48 10.57 4.51
N GLN A 547 10.29 9.85 3.75
CA GLN A 547 10.75 8.49 4.14
C GLN A 547 11.67 8.54 5.36
N GLN A 548 12.63 9.48 5.43
CA GLN A 548 13.47 9.69 6.61
C GLN A 548 12.63 10.04 7.85
N CYS A 549 11.62 10.87 7.67
CA CYS A 549 10.72 11.26 8.75
C CYS A 549 9.89 10.07 9.24
N ALA A 550 9.37 9.25 8.34
CA ALA A 550 8.62 8.05 8.67
C ALA A 550 9.47 7.03 9.45
N GLU A 551 10.74 6.83 9.05
CA GLU A 551 11.70 5.98 9.75
C GLU A 551 11.99 6.47 11.18
N SER A 552 12.20 7.78 11.35
CA SER A 552 12.41 8.38 12.68
C SER A 552 11.15 8.29 13.55
N LEU A 553 9.96 8.51 12.98
CA LEU A 553 8.68 8.34 13.68
C LEU A 553 8.45 6.89 14.10
N ALA A 554 8.74 5.93 13.23
CA ALA A 554 8.62 4.51 13.54
C ALA A 554 9.55 4.11 14.70
N THR A 555 10.79 4.57 14.67
CA THR A 555 11.78 4.35 15.74
C THR A 555 11.31 4.96 17.06
N LEU A 556 10.86 6.22 17.04
CA LEU A 556 10.34 6.92 18.21
C LEU A 556 9.11 6.21 18.80
N ASP A 557 8.17 5.77 17.95
CA ASP A 557 6.96 5.06 18.38
C ASP A 557 7.29 3.74 19.11
N VAL A 558 8.27 2.97 18.61
CA VAL A 558 8.74 1.76 19.29
C VAL A 558 9.32 2.09 20.67
N LEU A 559 10.20 3.08 20.77
CA LEU A 559 10.85 3.44 22.03
C LEU A 559 9.85 3.99 23.07
N LEU A 560 8.91 4.82 22.64
CA LEU A 560 7.82 5.31 23.49
C LEU A 560 6.88 4.16 23.93
N GLY A 561 6.60 3.21 23.02
CA GLY A 561 5.83 2.01 23.35
C GLY A 561 6.53 1.14 24.40
N LEU A 562 7.84 0.95 24.28
CA LEU A 562 8.66 0.21 25.25
C LEU A 562 8.77 0.95 26.58
N ALA A 563 8.85 2.29 26.58
CA ALA A 563 8.81 3.11 27.80
C ALA A 563 7.46 2.96 28.54
N GLU A 564 6.35 3.08 27.83
CA GLU A 564 5.02 2.86 28.39
C GLU A 564 4.86 1.44 28.97
N LEU A 565 5.32 0.43 28.24
CA LEU A 565 5.31 -0.96 28.70
C LEU A 565 6.14 -1.16 29.98
N ALA A 566 7.35 -0.57 30.03
CA ALA A 566 8.22 -0.63 31.18
C ALA A 566 7.60 0.03 32.42
N GLN A 567 6.89 1.15 32.24
CA GLN A 567 6.14 1.81 33.30
C GLN A 567 4.99 0.95 33.82
N LEU A 568 4.20 0.35 32.92
CA LEU A 568 3.02 -0.46 33.25
C LEU A 568 3.39 -1.75 34.00
N HIS A 569 4.44 -2.42 33.55
CA HIS A 569 4.84 -3.74 34.06
C HIS A 569 6.08 -3.68 34.97
N GLN A 570 6.55 -2.48 35.33
CA GLN A 570 7.71 -2.27 36.19
C GLN A 570 8.94 -3.05 35.68
N HIS A 571 9.23 -2.90 34.40
CA HIS A 571 10.45 -3.47 33.81
C HIS A 571 11.67 -2.66 34.25
N THR A 572 12.80 -3.34 34.40
CA THR A 572 14.08 -2.72 34.74
C THR A 572 15.00 -2.67 33.54
N ARG A 573 15.87 -1.66 33.48
CA ARG A 573 16.88 -1.55 32.43
C ARG A 573 17.92 -2.69 32.58
N PRO A 574 18.11 -3.54 31.55
CA PRO A 574 19.17 -4.56 31.58
C PRO A 574 20.54 -3.92 31.39
N ILE A 575 21.53 -4.50 32.01
CA ILE A 575 22.96 -4.18 31.77
C ILE A 575 23.42 -5.10 30.65
N ILE A 576 23.93 -4.54 29.58
CA ILE A 576 24.42 -5.28 28.40
C ILE A 576 25.91 -5.01 28.29
N ASP A 577 26.73 -6.08 28.27
CA ASP A 577 28.18 -6.02 28.20
C ASP A 577 28.77 -7.15 27.32
N HIS A 578 30.09 -7.24 27.26
CA HIS A 578 30.82 -8.27 26.51
C HIS A 578 31.29 -9.46 27.37
N SER A 579 30.80 -9.61 28.60
CA SER A 579 31.27 -10.64 29.53
C SER A 579 30.92 -12.07 29.07
N GLY A 580 29.84 -12.24 28.34
CA GLY A 580 29.29 -13.55 27.98
C GLY A 580 28.56 -14.23 29.14
N ASP A 581 28.41 -13.57 30.30
CA ASP A 581 27.64 -14.06 31.43
C ASP A 581 26.18 -13.63 31.32
N LEU A 582 25.23 -14.52 31.72
CA LEU A 582 23.83 -14.24 31.78
C LEU A 582 23.32 -14.35 33.20
N GLN A 583 22.91 -13.22 33.78
CA GLN A 583 22.34 -13.16 35.12
C GLN A 583 20.94 -12.53 35.06
N ILE A 584 19.93 -13.29 35.46
CA ILE A 584 18.56 -12.84 35.59
C ILE A 584 18.10 -13.03 37.03
N VAL A 585 17.70 -11.96 37.71
CA VAL A 585 17.18 -11.98 39.07
C VAL A 585 15.68 -11.70 39.03
N ASN A 586 14.89 -12.56 39.65
CA ASN A 586 13.41 -12.47 39.61
C ASN A 586 12.84 -12.35 38.19
N GLY A 587 13.38 -13.14 37.26
CA GLY A 587 12.95 -13.14 35.87
C GLY A 587 11.48 -13.49 35.70
N ARG A 588 10.78 -12.76 34.84
CA ARG A 588 9.35 -12.94 34.54
C ARG A 588 9.17 -13.24 33.07
N HIS A 589 8.19 -14.06 32.73
CA HIS A 589 7.88 -14.36 31.34
C HIS A 589 6.95 -13.27 30.78
N PRO A 590 7.38 -12.42 29.80
CA PRO A 590 6.65 -11.22 29.40
C PRO A 590 5.26 -11.51 28.83
N VAL A 591 5.07 -12.65 28.17
CA VAL A 591 3.76 -13.05 27.63
C VAL A 591 2.86 -13.59 28.72
N LEU A 592 3.34 -14.52 29.54
CA LEU A 592 2.52 -15.17 30.56
C LEU A 592 2.11 -14.21 31.66
N GLU A 593 2.97 -13.28 32.05
CA GLU A 593 2.63 -12.25 33.03
C GLU A 593 1.42 -11.42 32.63
N GLN A 594 1.23 -11.17 31.32
CA GLN A 594 0.13 -10.39 30.78
C GLN A 594 -1.11 -11.23 30.45
N THR A 595 -0.96 -12.54 30.30
CA THR A 595 -2.07 -13.43 29.87
C THR A 595 -2.69 -14.24 31.03
N LEU A 596 -1.98 -14.40 32.16
CA LEU A 596 -2.52 -15.04 33.36
C LEU A 596 -3.53 -14.11 34.04
N ILE A 597 -4.77 -14.56 34.18
CA ILE A 597 -5.86 -13.77 34.76
C ILE A 597 -6.05 -14.04 36.27
N GLU A 598 -5.93 -15.31 36.68
CA GLU A 598 -6.23 -15.76 38.06
C GLU A 598 -4.98 -15.96 38.88
N ASP A 599 -3.87 -16.39 38.28
CA ASP A 599 -2.62 -16.70 38.97
C ASP A 599 -1.54 -15.67 38.65
N LYS A 600 -0.70 -15.36 39.62
CA LYS A 600 0.49 -14.54 39.40
C LYS A 600 1.63 -15.42 38.90
N PHE A 601 2.36 -14.92 37.91
CA PHE A 601 3.60 -15.57 37.46
C PHE A 601 4.63 -15.60 38.61
N VAL A 602 5.21 -16.75 38.86
CA VAL A 602 6.24 -16.89 39.89
C VAL A 602 7.61 -16.60 39.25
N PRO A 603 8.32 -15.55 39.67
CA PRO A 603 9.63 -15.20 39.12
C PRO A 603 10.67 -16.29 39.36
N ASN A 604 11.66 -16.35 38.48
CA ASN A 604 12.78 -17.33 38.54
C ASN A 604 14.13 -16.63 38.35
N ASP A 605 15.13 -17.11 39.09
CA ASP A 605 16.51 -16.68 38.88
C ASP A 605 17.21 -17.57 37.88
N THR A 606 18.12 -16.98 37.10
CA THR A 606 18.97 -17.71 36.14
C THR A 606 20.39 -17.13 36.20
N LEU A 607 21.38 -18.03 36.34
CA LEU A 607 22.78 -17.67 36.31
C LEU A 607 23.53 -18.63 35.39
N ILE A 608 24.10 -18.12 34.31
CA ILE A 608 24.99 -18.84 33.40
C ILE A 608 26.29 -18.03 33.31
N GLU A 609 27.39 -18.60 33.78
CA GLU A 609 28.70 -17.94 33.81
C GLU A 609 29.70 -18.68 32.95
N THR A 610 30.49 -17.96 32.20
CA THR A 610 31.50 -18.53 31.31
C THR A 610 32.62 -19.28 32.06
N SER A 611 32.84 -18.95 33.34
CA SER A 611 33.90 -19.52 34.15
C SER A 611 33.47 -20.72 35.00
N THR A 612 32.26 -20.76 35.54
CA THR A 612 31.82 -21.73 36.56
C THR A 612 30.57 -22.51 36.17
N SER A 613 29.52 -21.89 35.76
CA SER A 613 28.19 -22.47 35.56
C SER A 613 27.74 -22.38 34.10
N ARG A 614 28.38 -23.15 33.20
CA ARG A 614 28.13 -23.08 31.75
C ARG A 614 26.90 -23.85 31.28
N LEU A 615 26.36 -24.73 32.14
CA LEU A 615 25.28 -25.64 31.77
C LEU A 615 24.28 -25.77 32.91
N ILE A 616 23.01 -25.56 32.60
CA ILE A 616 21.88 -25.84 33.50
C ILE A 616 21.17 -27.09 33.04
N LEU A 617 21.09 -28.13 33.88
CA LEU A 617 20.31 -29.32 33.64
C LEU A 617 18.91 -29.15 34.25
N LEU A 618 17.94 -28.86 33.41
CA LEU A 618 16.53 -28.63 33.82
C LEU A 618 15.75 -29.94 33.77
N THR A 619 15.30 -30.44 34.92
CA THR A 619 14.53 -31.67 35.04
C THR A 619 13.17 -31.42 35.71
N GLY A 620 12.24 -32.34 35.56
CA GLY A 620 10.93 -32.26 36.19
C GLY A 620 9.84 -32.98 35.38
N PRO A 621 8.65 -33.21 35.95
CA PRO A 621 7.55 -33.87 35.25
C PRO A 621 7.03 -33.03 34.08
N ASN A 622 6.21 -33.63 33.21
CA ASN A 622 5.52 -32.91 32.18
C ASN A 622 4.57 -31.88 32.80
N MET A 623 4.40 -30.72 32.15
CA MET A 623 3.59 -29.59 32.64
C MET A 623 4.14 -28.87 33.90
N ALA A 624 5.37 -29.14 34.34
CA ALA A 624 6.01 -28.45 35.47
C ALA A 624 6.66 -27.09 35.09
N GLY A 625 6.38 -26.52 33.93
CA GLY A 625 6.90 -25.21 33.51
C GLY A 625 8.29 -25.21 32.89
N LYS A 626 8.89 -26.37 32.58
CA LYS A 626 10.23 -26.43 31.95
C LYS A 626 10.35 -25.60 30.67
N SER A 627 9.40 -25.78 29.74
CA SER A 627 9.38 -25.03 28.47
C SER A 627 9.15 -23.54 28.68
N THR A 628 8.36 -23.19 29.68
CA THR A 628 8.10 -21.80 30.09
C THR A 628 9.39 -21.14 30.58
N TYR A 629 10.15 -21.83 31.44
CA TYR A 629 11.43 -21.32 31.93
C TYR A 629 12.45 -21.14 30.81
N ILE A 630 12.57 -22.10 29.88
CA ILE A 630 13.47 -21.98 28.71
C ILE A 630 13.09 -20.77 27.86
N ARG A 631 11.81 -20.60 27.54
CA ARG A 631 11.32 -19.45 26.75
C ARG A 631 11.50 -18.11 27.47
N GLN A 632 11.38 -18.10 28.79
CA GLN A 632 11.61 -16.90 29.60
C GLN A 632 13.07 -16.45 29.54
N VAL A 633 14.01 -17.41 29.55
CA VAL A 633 15.46 -17.13 29.54
C VAL A 633 15.92 -16.71 28.14
N ALA A 634 15.42 -17.37 27.09
CA ALA A 634 15.75 -17.07 25.70
C ALA A 634 15.21 -15.71 25.22
#